data_8e601723223bad346c3ab8ea6cf49a77
#
_entry.id   8e601723223bad346c3ab8ea6cf49a77
#
_cell.length_a   1.000
_cell.length_b   1.000
_cell.length_c   1.000
_cell.angle_alpha   90.00
_cell.angle_beta   90.00
_cell.angle_gamma   90.00
#
_symmetry.space_group_name_H-M   'P 1'
#
loop_
_entity.id
_entity.type
_entity.pdbx_description
1 polymer ?
#
loop_
_entity_poly.entity_id
_entity_poly.type
_entity_poly.pdbx_seq_one_letter_code
_entity_poly.pdbx_strand_id
1 'polypeptide(L)'
;ETLKNKINIGENAFATFKFIKNMYSYMINIVGKDNFNNLLEKISEESKLIYIDIKKAKYIKRFGLSSAFTIPINVINEDFYKGSKNAITDKAKYDFNQLSSFKKFLIRFLSGKSLAKVIINFNKKIFKNINIEIVKIEKRKVIYHLHYFSNYDLTIENYYYEMIGNIFRQKYPNSSEVAITESISKGYIYTEYIVTW
;
A
#
# COMPACT_ATOMS: atom_id res chain seq x y z
N GLU A 1 23.35 -14.63 -20.30
CA GLU A 1 21.91 -14.39 -20.45
C GLU A 1 21.37 -13.95 -19.09
N THR A 2 21.13 -12.65 -18.97
CA THR A 2 20.73 -12.01 -17.72
C THR A 2 19.36 -12.51 -17.27
N LEU A 3 19.19 -12.75 -15.98
CA LEU A 3 17.96 -13.12 -15.27
C LEU A 3 16.70 -12.34 -15.71
N LYS A 4 16.88 -11.14 -16.32
CA LYS A 4 15.81 -10.33 -16.88
C LYS A 4 14.99 -11.00 -17.99
N ASN A 5 15.55 -11.95 -18.72
CA ASN A 5 14.87 -12.60 -19.86
C ASN A 5 13.97 -13.78 -19.47
N LYS A 6 13.95 -14.18 -18.20
CA LYS A 6 13.04 -15.21 -17.67
C LYS A 6 11.92 -14.67 -16.77
N ILE A 7 11.99 -13.41 -16.41
CA ILE A 7 10.93 -12.75 -15.64
C ILE A 7 9.95 -12.22 -16.68
N ASN A 8 8.76 -12.80 -16.73
CA ASN A 8 7.61 -12.17 -17.38
C ASN A 8 7.47 -10.79 -16.73
N ILE A 9 8.02 -9.74 -17.39
CA ILE A 9 7.96 -8.36 -16.86
C ILE A 9 6.49 -8.03 -16.81
N GLY A 10 5.92 -8.17 -15.61
CA GLY A 10 4.51 -7.94 -15.37
C GLY A 10 4.11 -6.56 -15.91
N GLU A 11 2.91 -6.47 -16.44
CA GLU A 11 2.33 -5.19 -16.85
C GLU A 11 2.48 -4.16 -15.74
N ASN A 12 2.57 -2.87 -16.09
CA ASN A 12 2.59 -1.78 -15.11
C ASN A 12 1.46 -1.93 -14.10
N ALA A 13 1.77 -1.80 -12.83
CA ALA A 13 0.77 -1.76 -11.79
C ALA A 13 0.08 -0.39 -11.72
N PHE A 14 -1.19 -0.39 -11.35
CA PHE A 14 -2.04 0.81 -11.31
C PHE A 14 -2.84 0.89 -10.00
N ALA A 15 -3.05 2.12 -9.52
CA ALA A 15 -4.01 2.38 -8.47
C ALA A 15 -5.45 2.38 -9.01
N THR A 16 -6.41 1.95 -8.19
CA THR A 16 -7.83 2.05 -8.50
C THR A 16 -8.40 3.40 -8.05
N PHE A 17 -9.55 3.79 -8.60
CA PHE A 17 -10.26 4.99 -8.12
C PHE A 17 -10.54 4.96 -6.61
N LYS A 18 -10.80 3.78 -6.05
CA LYS A 18 -10.99 3.63 -4.61
C LYS A 18 -9.75 4.05 -3.83
N PHE A 19 -8.56 3.65 -4.28
CA PHE A 19 -7.31 4.07 -3.68
C PHE A 19 -7.12 5.59 -3.80
N ILE A 20 -7.37 6.16 -4.99
CA ILE A 20 -7.28 7.60 -5.25
C ILE A 20 -8.19 8.40 -4.31
N LYS A 21 -9.44 7.97 -4.14
CA LYS A 21 -10.38 8.62 -3.22
C LYS A 21 -9.88 8.58 -1.77
N ASN A 22 -9.33 7.46 -1.34
CA ASN A 22 -8.77 7.34 0.01
C ASN A 22 -7.50 8.19 0.16
N MET A 23 -6.66 8.26 -0.87
CA MET A 23 -5.46 9.10 -0.86
C MET A 23 -5.81 10.59 -0.81
N TYR A 24 -6.77 11.04 -1.61
CA TYR A 24 -7.30 12.40 -1.55
C TYR A 24 -7.79 12.76 -0.15
N SER A 25 -8.61 11.89 0.46
CA SER A 25 -9.12 12.12 1.81
C SER A 25 -8.01 12.13 2.87
N TYR A 26 -7.00 11.29 2.70
CA TYR A 26 -5.82 11.27 3.56
C TYR A 26 -5.03 12.57 3.46
N MET A 27 -4.74 13.04 2.24
CA MET A 27 -4.03 14.31 2.02
C MET A 27 -4.76 15.47 2.71
N ILE A 28 -6.07 15.61 2.50
CA ILE A 28 -6.88 16.65 3.16
C ILE A 28 -6.84 16.53 4.69
N ASN A 29 -6.84 15.29 5.21
CA ASN A 29 -6.76 15.08 6.66
C ASN A 29 -5.43 15.54 7.27
N ILE A 30 -4.33 15.39 6.53
CA ILE A 30 -2.99 15.79 7.00
C ILE A 30 -2.76 17.29 6.86
N VAL A 31 -3.04 17.86 5.70
CA VAL A 31 -2.69 19.26 5.40
C VAL A 31 -3.80 20.26 5.70
N GLY A 32 -5.04 19.79 5.88
CA GLY A 32 -6.22 20.63 5.94
C GLY A 32 -6.69 21.10 4.55
N LYS A 33 -7.96 21.50 4.46
CA LYS A 33 -8.54 21.94 3.18
C LYS A 33 -7.88 23.22 2.65
N ASP A 34 -7.55 24.14 3.54
CA ASP A 34 -6.99 25.44 3.17
C ASP A 34 -5.57 25.33 2.59
N ASN A 35 -4.79 24.35 3.05
CA ASN A 35 -3.44 24.10 2.57
C ASN A 35 -3.37 23.06 1.45
N PHE A 36 -4.48 22.45 1.06
CA PHE A 36 -4.49 21.40 0.04
C PHE A 36 -3.99 21.90 -1.33
N ASN A 37 -4.34 23.12 -1.71
CA ASN A 37 -3.84 23.72 -2.95
C ASN A 37 -2.32 23.90 -2.92
N ASN A 38 -1.74 24.28 -1.77
CA ASN A 38 -0.28 24.39 -1.61
C ASN A 38 0.41 23.02 -1.78
N LEU A 39 -0.22 21.94 -1.30
CA LEU A 39 0.28 20.58 -1.55
C LEU A 39 0.22 20.24 -3.05
N LEU A 40 -0.87 20.59 -3.75
CA LEU A 40 -1.02 20.36 -5.18
C LEU A 40 0.04 21.07 -6.03
N GLU A 41 0.52 22.25 -5.62
CA GLU A 41 1.59 22.97 -6.32
C GLU A 41 2.98 22.31 -6.17
N LYS A 42 3.15 21.44 -5.18
CA LYS A 42 4.41 20.75 -4.88
C LYS A 42 4.52 19.35 -5.48
N ILE A 43 3.41 18.74 -5.84
CA ILE A 43 3.40 17.43 -6.50
C ILE A 43 3.52 17.60 -8.02
N SER A 44 3.85 16.50 -8.72
CA SER A 44 3.98 16.54 -10.19
C SER A 44 2.68 16.95 -10.87
N GLU A 45 2.77 17.51 -12.08
CA GLU A 45 1.59 17.89 -12.89
C GLU A 45 0.65 16.68 -13.11
N GLU A 46 1.18 15.48 -13.33
CA GLU A 46 0.36 14.29 -13.46
C GLU A 46 -0.40 13.96 -12.15
N SER A 47 0.27 14.06 -11.00
CA SER A 47 -0.37 13.90 -9.69
C SER A 47 -1.42 14.99 -9.44
N LYS A 48 -1.10 16.23 -9.81
CA LYS A 48 -2.02 17.37 -9.69
C LYS A 48 -3.30 17.13 -10.50
N LEU A 49 -3.19 16.67 -11.75
CA LEU A 49 -4.35 16.33 -12.57
C LEU A 49 -5.25 15.26 -11.97
N ILE A 50 -4.67 14.30 -11.24
CA ILE A 50 -5.46 13.27 -10.53
C ILE A 50 -6.27 13.87 -9.38
N TYR A 51 -5.68 14.79 -8.61
CA TYR A 51 -6.23 15.21 -7.33
C TYR A 51 -6.95 16.57 -7.35
N ILE A 52 -6.74 17.41 -8.37
CA ILE A 52 -7.38 18.72 -8.47
C ILE A 52 -8.91 18.61 -8.63
N ASP A 53 -9.40 17.58 -9.30
CA ASP A 53 -10.82 17.30 -9.48
C ASP A 53 -11.13 15.82 -9.30
N ILE A 54 -11.25 15.40 -8.05
CA ILE A 54 -11.53 14.01 -7.71
C ILE A 54 -12.85 13.48 -8.32
N LYS A 55 -13.80 14.34 -8.66
CA LYS A 55 -15.04 13.93 -9.30
C LYS A 55 -14.80 13.50 -10.74
N LYS A 56 -13.88 14.14 -11.45
CA LYS A 56 -13.46 13.75 -12.81
C LYS A 56 -12.58 12.52 -12.79
N ALA A 57 -11.77 12.32 -11.77
CA ALA A 57 -10.90 11.16 -11.64
C ALA A 57 -11.66 9.81 -11.74
N LYS A 58 -12.94 9.74 -11.35
CA LYS A 58 -13.74 8.50 -11.48
C LYS A 58 -13.87 7.95 -12.90
N TYR A 59 -13.67 8.80 -13.93
CA TYR A 59 -13.73 8.40 -15.34
C TYR A 59 -12.39 7.89 -15.88
N ILE A 60 -11.31 8.06 -15.11
CA ILE A 60 -9.99 7.56 -15.46
C ILE A 60 -9.94 6.08 -15.07
N LYS A 61 -9.57 5.22 -16.02
CA LYS A 61 -9.55 3.77 -15.79
C LYS A 61 -8.31 3.28 -15.04
N ARG A 62 -7.19 3.99 -15.17
CA ARG A 62 -5.87 3.56 -14.64
C ARG A 62 -5.11 4.77 -14.14
N PHE A 63 -4.54 4.66 -12.96
CA PHE A 63 -3.70 5.70 -12.33
C PHE A 63 -2.31 5.13 -12.10
N GLY A 64 -1.28 5.75 -12.67
CA GLY A 64 0.11 5.37 -12.41
C GLY A 64 0.42 5.39 -10.92
N LEU A 65 1.13 4.38 -10.40
CA LEU A 65 1.43 4.30 -8.95
C LEU A 65 2.28 5.48 -8.47
N SER A 66 3.26 5.91 -9.28
CA SER A 66 4.11 7.02 -8.92
C SER A 66 3.30 8.29 -8.68
N SER A 67 2.48 8.69 -9.65
CA SER A 67 1.66 9.91 -9.59
C SER A 67 0.50 9.81 -8.59
N ALA A 68 -0.03 8.58 -8.43
CA ALA A 68 -1.17 8.33 -7.54
C ALA A 68 -0.78 8.15 -6.07
N PHE A 69 0.48 7.78 -5.79
CA PHE A 69 0.89 7.43 -4.44
C PHE A 69 2.28 7.90 -4.07
N THR A 70 3.33 7.46 -4.77
CA THR A 70 4.72 7.70 -4.36
C THR A 70 5.04 9.19 -4.26
N ILE A 71 4.73 9.98 -5.31
CA ILE A 71 5.03 11.41 -5.33
C ILE A 71 4.27 12.15 -4.22
N PRO A 72 2.93 12.03 -4.07
CA PRO A 72 2.22 12.67 -2.97
C PRO A 72 2.73 12.28 -1.57
N ILE A 73 3.07 11.00 -1.34
CA ILE A 73 3.60 10.53 -0.06
C ILE A 73 4.97 11.14 0.25
N ASN A 74 5.85 11.24 -0.75
CA ASN A 74 7.17 11.82 -0.58
C ASN A 74 7.09 13.31 -0.23
N VAL A 75 6.23 14.08 -0.92
CA VAL A 75 6.00 15.49 -0.60
C VAL A 75 5.44 15.65 0.83
N ILE A 76 4.50 14.80 1.24
CA ILE A 76 3.99 14.82 2.62
C ILE A 76 5.11 14.49 3.62
N ASN A 77 5.97 13.51 3.34
CA ASN A 77 7.11 13.18 4.20
C ASN A 77 8.06 14.36 4.38
N GLU A 78 8.38 15.06 3.30
CA GLU A 78 9.31 16.19 3.32
C GLU A 78 8.72 17.38 4.07
N ASP A 79 7.49 17.76 3.77
CA ASP A 79 6.87 18.98 4.27
C ASP A 79 6.30 18.84 5.69
N PHE A 80 5.69 17.70 6.01
CA PHE A 80 4.93 17.52 7.26
C PHE A 80 5.64 16.60 8.26
N TYR A 81 6.46 15.64 7.78
CA TYR A 81 7.20 14.71 8.64
C TYR A 81 8.73 14.92 8.60
N LYS A 82 9.19 16.02 7.98
CA LYS A 82 10.61 16.40 7.92
C LYS A 82 11.52 15.27 7.40
N GLY A 83 11.06 14.57 6.37
CA GLY A 83 11.80 13.45 5.76
C GLY A 83 11.75 12.14 6.55
N SER A 84 11.02 12.04 7.66
CA SER A 84 10.76 10.78 8.33
C SER A 84 9.85 9.89 7.47
N LYS A 85 9.90 8.55 7.67
CA LYS A 85 9.02 7.61 6.93
C LYS A 85 7.59 7.53 7.48
N ASN A 86 7.14 8.48 8.29
CA ASN A 86 5.86 8.43 9.00
C ASN A 86 4.65 8.51 8.09
N ALA A 87 4.74 9.21 6.93
CA ALA A 87 3.60 9.34 6.01
C ALA A 87 3.12 7.98 5.46
N ILE A 88 4.02 7.03 5.20
CA ILE A 88 3.64 5.68 4.73
C ILE A 88 2.91 4.92 5.84
N THR A 89 3.46 4.95 7.06
CA THR A 89 2.87 4.32 8.24
C THR A 89 1.49 4.90 8.54
N ASP A 90 1.37 6.22 8.53
CA ASP A 90 0.11 6.90 8.78
C ASP A 90 -0.92 6.64 7.68
N LYS A 91 -0.48 6.60 6.41
CA LYS A 91 -1.36 6.26 5.29
C LYS A 91 -1.89 4.83 5.38
N ALA A 92 -1.03 3.87 5.71
CA ALA A 92 -1.46 2.49 5.90
C ALA A 92 -2.44 2.35 7.09
N LYS A 93 -2.19 3.06 8.19
CA LYS A 93 -3.08 3.15 9.34
C LYS A 93 -4.41 3.82 8.98
N TYR A 94 -4.36 4.92 8.21
CA TYR A 94 -5.54 5.60 7.72
C TYR A 94 -6.42 4.65 6.89
N ASP A 95 -5.84 3.96 5.90
CA ASP A 95 -6.58 3.01 5.06
C ASP A 95 -7.17 1.85 5.85
N PHE A 96 -6.42 1.31 6.82
CA PHE A 96 -6.95 0.32 7.75
C PHE A 96 -8.14 0.89 8.54
N ASN A 97 -8.06 2.14 8.98
CA ASN A 97 -9.12 2.82 9.73
C ASN A 97 -10.37 3.12 8.89
N GLN A 98 -10.26 3.17 7.55
CA GLN A 98 -11.44 3.26 6.66
C GLN A 98 -12.24 1.95 6.57
N LEU A 99 -11.72 0.84 7.11
CA LEU A 99 -12.55 -0.35 7.29
C LEU A 99 -13.65 -0.07 8.30
N SER A 100 -14.88 -0.48 7.97
CA SER A 100 -16.00 -0.32 8.91
C SER A 100 -15.70 -1.00 10.25
N SER A 101 -16.25 -0.46 11.33
CA SER A 101 -16.10 -1.02 12.69
C SER A 101 -16.49 -2.50 12.74
N PHE A 102 -17.53 -2.88 11.99
CA PHE A 102 -17.94 -4.28 11.87
C PHE A 102 -16.86 -5.16 11.21
N LYS A 103 -16.20 -4.70 10.16
CA LYS A 103 -15.09 -5.45 9.51
C LYS A 103 -13.89 -5.58 10.45
N LYS A 104 -13.53 -4.52 11.17
CA LYS A 104 -12.46 -4.56 12.18
C LYS A 104 -12.80 -5.53 13.30
N PHE A 105 -14.04 -5.54 13.74
CA PHE A 105 -14.54 -6.49 14.72
C PHE A 105 -14.42 -7.94 14.21
N LEU A 106 -14.89 -8.22 13.00
CA LEU A 106 -14.80 -9.55 12.40
C LEU A 106 -13.36 -10.06 12.28
N ILE A 107 -12.38 -9.20 12.01
CA ILE A 107 -10.96 -9.57 11.93
C ILE A 107 -10.51 -10.32 13.19
N ARG A 108 -11.01 -9.94 14.36
CA ARG A 108 -10.66 -10.58 15.65
C ARG A 108 -11.07 -12.04 15.74
N PHE A 109 -12.08 -12.47 14.99
CA PHE A 109 -12.60 -13.84 14.98
C PHE A 109 -12.08 -14.71 13.84
N LEU A 110 -11.36 -14.12 12.86
CA LEU A 110 -10.83 -14.87 11.75
C LEU A 110 -9.73 -15.84 12.20
N SER A 111 -9.66 -17.03 11.60
CA SER A 111 -8.48 -17.89 11.72
C SER A 111 -7.26 -17.20 11.09
N GLY A 112 -6.04 -17.61 11.46
CA GLY A 112 -4.81 -17.09 10.84
C GLY A 112 -4.82 -17.24 9.32
N LYS A 113 -5.32 -18.37 8.79
CA LYS A 113 -5.51 -18.60 7.35
C LYS A 113 -6.50 -17.61 6.71
N SER A 114 -7.61 -17.34 7.37
CA SER A 114 -8.62 -16.40 6.86
C SER A 114 -8.11 -14.96 6.95
N LEU A 115 -7.38 -14.63 8.02
CA LEU A 115 -6.75 -13.33 8.21
C LEU A 115 -5.72 -13.06 7.10
N ALA A 116 -4.90 -14.06 6.76
CA ALA A 116 -3.94 -13.95 5.67
C ALA A 116 -4.62 -13.58 4.33
N LYS A 117 -5.80 -14.14 4.04
CA LYS A 117 -6.54 -13.82 2.82
C LYS A 117 -7.10 -12.38 2.77
N VAL A 118 -7.22 -11.70 3.93
CA VAL A 118 -7.68 -10.31 3.98
C VAL A 118 -6.72 -9.41 3.20
N ILE A 119 -5.41 -9.63 3.29
CA ILE A 119 -4.37 -8.88 2.56
C ILE A 119 -4.57 -9.02 1.04
N ILE A 120 -4.74 -10.26 0.56
CA ILE A 120 -4.96 -10.52 -0.88
C ILE A 120 -6.21 -9.81 -1.38
N ASN A 121 -7.30 -9.89 -0.61
CA ASN A 121 -8.57 -9.25 -0.98
C ASN A 121 -8.49 -7.71 -0.91
N PHE A 122 -7.72 -7.18 0.01
CA PHE A 122 -7.46 -5.75 0.10
C PHE A 122 -6.69 -5.27 -1.14
N ASN A 123 -5.58 -5.96 -1.48
CA ASN A 123 -4.79 -5.65 -2.67
C ASN A 123 -5.65 -5.55 -3.93
N LYS A 124 -6.45 -6.56 -4.22
CA LYS A 124 -7.33 -6.60 -5.41
C LYS A 124 -8.29 -5.42 -5.52
N LYS A 125 -8.62 -4.76 -4.40
CA LYS A 125 -9.54 -3.61 -4.35
C LYS A 125 -8.86 -2.28 -4.60
N ILE A 126 -7.58 -2.16 -4.26
CA ILE A 126 -6.86 -0.88 -4.31
C ILE A 126 -5.87 -0.79 -5.46
N PHE A 127 -5.30 -1.91 -5.86
CA PHE A 127 -4.32 -1.98 -6.95
C PHE A 127 -4.72 -3.00 -8.01
N LYS A 128 -4.22 -2.78 -9.23
CA LYS A 128 -4.28 -3.71 -10.36
C LYS A 128 -2.87 -4.07 -10.78
N ASN A 129 -2.70 -5.28 -11.26
CA ASN A 129 -1.42 -5.84 -11.72
C ASN A 129 -0.31 -5.88 -10.64
N ILE A 130 -0.68 -5.77 -9.36
CA ILE A 130 0.19 -6.12 -8.25
C ILE A 130 -0.18 -7.53 -7.80
N ASN A 131 0.76 -8.44 -7.94
CA ASN A 131 0.59 -9.81 -7.47
C ASN A 131 1.22 -9.97 -6.08
N ILE A 132 0.37 -10.19 -5.10
CA ILE A 132 0.76 -10.63 -3.76
C ILE A 132 0.09 -11.97 -3.48
N GLU A 133 0.86 -12.97 -3.09
CA GLU A 133 0.37 -14.31 -2.83
C GLU A 133 0.79 -14.83 -1.46
N ILE A 134 0.07 -15.83 -0.98
CA ILE A 134 0.43 -16.56 0.22
C ILE A 134 1.22 -17.80 -0.22
N VAL A 135 2.50 -17.84 0.13
CA VAL A 135 3.39 -18.94 -0.21
C VAL A 135 3.26 -20.08 0.80
N LYS A 136 3.16 -19.73 2.09
CA LYS A 136 3.09 -20.72 3.16
C LYS A 136 2.25 -20.24 4.33
N ILE A 137 1.51 -21.18 4.94
CA ILE A 137 0.78 -20.94 6.19
C ILE A 137 1.13 -22.08 7.15
N GLU A 138 1.61 -21.72 8.32
CA GLU A 138 1.89 -22.59 9.45
C GLU A 138 1.03 -22.22 10.66
N LYS A 139 1.21 -22.90 11.79
CA LYS A 139 0.35 -22.70 12.99
C LYS A 139 0.34 -21.25 13.49
N ARG A 140 1.48 -20.54 13.46
CA ARG A 140 1.66 -19.15 13.90
C ARG A 140 2.53 -18.33 12.96
N LYS A 141 2.50 -18.67 11.68
CA LYS A 141 3.33 -18.02 10.66
C LYS A 141 2.62 -18.02 9.33
N VAL A 142 2.73 -16.93 8.60
CA VAL A 142 2.37 -16.85 7.19
C VAL A 142 3.48 -16.14 6.42
N ILE A 143 3.72 -16.60 5.19
CA ILE A 143 4.70 -16.01 4.28
C ILE A 143 3.96 -15.51 3.06
N TYR A 144 4.21 -14.25 2.71
CA TYR A 144 3.72 -13.62 1.49
C TYR A 144 4.88 -13.28 0.56
N HIS A 145 4.66 -13.45 -0.74
CA HIS A 145 5.51 -12.87 -1.78
C HIS A 145 4.76 -11.76 -2.51
N LEU A 146 5.37 -10.58 -2.54
CA LEU A 146 5.00 -9.49 -3.43
C LEU A 146 5.92 -9.58 -4.65
N HIS A 147 5.36 -9.94 -5.80
CA HIS A 147 6.12 -10.13 -7.02
C HIS A 147 6.50 -8.81 -7.67
N TYR A 148 7.63 -8.81 -8.36
CA TYR A 148 8.09 -7.66 -9.13
C TYR A 148 7.07 -7.23 -10.18
N PHE A 149 6.99 -5.93 -10.42
CA PHE A 149 6.26 -5.28 -11.52
C PHE A 149 7.08 -4.11 -12.06
N SER A 150 6.86 -3.72 -13.31
CA SER A 150 7.79 -2.83 -14.04
C SER A 150 7.96 -1.42 -13.44
N ASN A 151 6.92 -0.89 -12.77
CA ASN A 151 6.95 0.39 -12.07
C ASN A 151 6.99 0.21 -10.54
N TYR A 152 7.76 -0.79 -10.07
CA TYR A 152 7.98 -1.04 -8.65
C TYR A 152 8.64 0.15 -7.96
N ASP A 153 8.22 0.40 -6.73
CA ASP A 153 8.75 1.44 -5.86
C ASP A 153 8.78 0.97 -4.40
N LEU A 154 9.83 1.33 -3.68
CA LEU A 154 10.02 0.99 -2.26
C LEU A 154 8.86 1.47 -1.37
N THR A 155 8.18 2.55 -1.78
CA THR A 155 7.00 3.07 -1.08
C THR A 155 5.89 2.02 -1.01
N ILE A 156 5.70 1.25 -2.08
CA ILE A 156 4.71 0.17 -2.14
C ILE A 156 5.11 -0.98 -1.20
N GLU A 157 6.39 -1.36 -1.19
CA GLU A 157 6.89 -2.40 -0.28
C GLU A 157 6.64 -2.03 1.19
N ASN A 158 7.02 -0.82 1.58
CA ASN A 158 6.81 -0.31 2.93
C ASN A 158 5.32 -0.18 3.28
N TYR A 159 4.49 0.21 2.32
CA TYR A 159 3.04 0.28 2.52
C TYR A 159 2.43 -1.09 2.81
N TYR A 160 2.84 -2.15 2.09
CA TYR A 160 2.37 -3.51 2.39
C TYR A 160 2.86 -4.00 3.75
N TYR A 161 4.11 -3.73 4.10
CA TYR A 161 4.65 -4.04 5.44
C TYR A 161 3.75 -3.49 6.54
N GLU A 162 3.40 -2.22 6.46
CA GLU A 162 2.54 -1.55 7.45
C GLU A 162 1.09 -2.07 7.41
N MET A 163 0.53 -2.28 6.22
CA MET A 163 -0.84 -2.79 6.08
C MET A 163 -0.99 -4.22 6.63
N ILE A 164 -0.03 -5.10 6.34
CA ILE A 164 0.03 -6.44 6.89
C ILE A 164 0.09 -6.37 8.42
N GLY A 165 1.01 -5.55 8.95
CA GLY A 165 1.17 -5.33 10.37
C GLY A 165 -0.11 -4.84 11.04
N ASN A 166 -0.79 -3.85 10.47
CA ASN A 166 -2.02 -3.31 11.03
C ASN A 166 -3.15 -4.36 11.09
N ILE A 167 -3.27 -5.21 10.06
CA ILE A 167 -4.28 -6.27 10.02
C ILE A 167 -4.01 -7.34 11.07
N PHE A 168 -2.76 -7.77 11.22
CA PHE A 168 -2.41 -8.80 12.20
C PHE A 168 -2.44 -8.26 13.63
N ARG A 169 -1.95 -7.04 13.89
CA ARG A 169 -2.05 -6.38 15.21
C ARG A 169 -3.49 -6.18 15.69
N GLN A 170 -4.45 -6.04 14.78
CA GLN A 170 -5.87 -5.96 15.17
C GLN A 170 -6.35 -7.22 15.92
N LYS A 171 -5.80 -8.37 15.59
CA LYS A 171 -6.13 -9.65 16.25
C LYS A 171 -5.11 -10.03 17.32
N TYR A 172 -3.85 -9.80 17.08
CA TYR A 172 -2.72 -10.20 17.92
C TYR A 172 -1.88 -8.98 18.31
N PRO A 173 -2.42 -8.06 19.16
CA PRO A 173 -1.81 -6.74 19.38
C PRO A 173 -0.42 -6.80 20.01
N ASN A 174 -0.15 -7.83 20.84
CA ASN A 174 1.10 -7.92 21.60
C ASN A 174 2.05 -9.04 21.10
N SER A 175 1.65 -9.80 20.08
CA SER A 175 2.42 -10.98 19.64
C SER A 175 2.63 -11.07 18.14
N SER A 176 2.09 -10.12 17.35
CA SER A 176 2.31 -10.15 15.91
C SER A 176 3.50 -9.30 15.50
N GLU A 177 4.37 -9.91 14.73
CA GLU A 177 5.54 -9.27 14.11
C GLU A 177 5.51 -9.46 12.61
N VAL A 178 6.01 -8.49 11.87
CA VAL A 178 6.22 -8.56 10.43
C VAL A 178 7.70 -8.33 10.15
N ALA A 179 8.30 -9.18 9.34
CA ALA A 179 9.68 -9.01 8.87
C ALA A 179 9.71 -9.07 7.35
N ILE A 180 10.63 -8.31 6.74
CA ILE A 180 11.02 -8.44 5.34
C ILE A 180 12.35 -9.19 5.31
N THR A 181 12.39 -10.37 4.69
CA THR A 181 13.59 -11.21 4.60
C THR A 181 14.27 -11.10 3.26
N GLU A 182 13.49 -10.98 2.19
CA GLU A 182 13.96 -10.69 0.83
C GLU A 182 13.24 -9.45 0.31
N SER A 183 13.87 -8.65 -0.53
CA SER A 183 13.31 -7.40 -1.02
C SER A 183 13.71 -7.14 -2.46
N ILE A 184 12.74 -6.74 -3.29
CA ILE A 184 12.96 -6.31 -4.66
C ILE A 184 13.92 -5.13 -4.71
N SER A 185 13.87 -4.22 -3.74
CA SER A 185 14.79 -3.07 -3.62
C SER A 185 16.25 -3.50 -3.42
N LYS A 186 16.50 -4.74 -2.97
CA LYS A 186 17.82 -5.34 -2.81
C LYS A 186 18.21 -6.28 -3.96
N GLY A 187 17.43 -6.31 -5.04
CA GLY A 187 17.70 -7.10 -6.24
C GLY A 187 17.05 -8.49 -6.29
N TYR A 188 16.20 -8.83 -5.32
CA TYR A 188 15.41 -10.07 -5.39
C TYR A 188 14.26 -9.94 -6.40
N ILE A 189 13.72 -11.06 -6.85
CA ILE A 189 12.59 -11.09 -7.82
C ILE A 189 11.23 -10.91 -7.15
N TYR A 190 11.18 -10.97 -5.82
CA TYR A 190 10.00 -10.69 -4.99
C TYR A 190 10.45 -10.07 -3.67
N THR A 191 9.48 -9.47 -2.96
CA THR A 191 9.65 -9.10 -1.55
C THR A 191 8.91 -10.13 -0.70
N GLU A 192 9.65 -10.76 0.24
CA GLU A 192 9.10 -11.72 1.18
C GLU A 192 8.73 -11.04 2.50
N TYR A 193 7.46 -11.15 2.87
CA TYR A 193 6.97 -10.74 4.19
C TYR A 193 6.68 -11.97 5.02
N ILE A 194 7.35 -12.09 6.16
CA ILE A 194 7.08 -13.12 7.16
C ILE A 194 6.29 -12.48 8.29
N VAL A 195 5.13 -13.05 8.60
CA VAL A 195 4.30 -12.65 9.74
C VAL A 195 4.25 -13.77 10.73
N THR A 196 4.56 -13.48 11.99
CA THR A 196 4.45 -14.40 13.14
C THR A 196 3.49 -13.84 14.18
N TRP A 197 2.80 -14.73 14.94
CA TRP A 197 1.88 -14.33 16.01
C TRP A 197 1.70 -15.39 17.10
#